data_8aa292ea45409b93b7c49f19c5309b36
#
_entry.id   8aa292ea45409b93b7c49f19c5309b36
#
_cell.length_a   1.000
_cell.length_b   1.000
_cell.length_c   1.000
_cell.angle_alpha   90.00
_cell.angle_beta   90.00
_cell.angle_gamma   90.00
#
_symmetry.space_group_name_H-M   'P 1'
#
loop_
_entity.id
_entity.type
_entity.pdbx_description
1 polymer ?
#
loop_
_entity_poly.entity_id
_entity_poly.type
_entity_poly.pdbx_seq_one_letter_code
_entity_poly.pdbx_strand_id
1 'polypeptide(L)'
;ISSVGGQNGSPFVGPYSASKFAMEGYSQSLRRELMLYGIDVIVIGPGAIATPIWDKAGEGDLTRFNNTDYAPMLKGVENYMLGRAGLPASNVGDLVWRCFTDPKPKTRYRILRNEFMDVTLPRWLGPRAVDKIIAKRLGFPKQS
;
A
#
# COMPACT_ATOMS: atom_id res chain seq x y z
N ILE A 1 5.76 -11.09 -0.72
CA ILE A 1 5.57 -9.79 -0.05
C ILE A 1 4.69 -8.92 -0.92
N SER A 2 3.51 -8.53 -0.41
CA SER A 2 2.55 -7.65 -1.04
C SER A 2 2.80 -6.17 -0.62
N SER A 3 1.74 -5.43 -0.38
CA SER A 3 1.72 -4.05 0.10
C SER A 3 0.35 -3.75 0.71
N VAL A 4 0.24 -2.67 1.48
CA VAL A 4 -1.08 -2.08 1.78
C VAL A 4 -1.80 -1.62 0.52
N GLY A 5 -1.06 -1.27 -0.53
CA GLY A 5 -1.60 -0.99 -1.87
C GLY A 5 -2.28 -2.17 -2.56
N GLY A 6 -2.14 -3.40 -2.03
CA GLY A 6 -2.89 -4.57 -2.46
C GLY A 6 -4.27 -4.71 -1.79
N GLN A 7 -4.62 -3.82 -0.88
CA GLN A 7 -5.92 -3.77 -0.21
C GLN A 7 -6.65 -2.45 -0.38
N ASN A 8 -5.90 -1.38 -0.64
CA ASN A 8 -6.42 -0.03 -0.88
C ASN A 8 -5.74 0.56 -2.10
N GLY A 9 -6.50 0.86 -3.16
CA GLY A 9 -5.99 1.57 -4.33
C GLY A 9 -5.67 3.02 -3.98
N SER A 10 -4.51 3.50 -4.41
CA SER A 10 -4.15 4.91 -4.28
C SER A 10 -4.17 5.59 -5.65
N PRO A 11 -4.60 6.86 -5.73
CA PRO A 11 -4.53 7.63 -6.97
C PRO A 11 -3.10 7.65 -7.53
N PHE A 12 -2.99 7.75 -8.86
CA PHE A 12 -1.74 7.86 -9.63
C PHE A 12 -0.82 6.63 -9.64
N VAL A 13 -1.12 5.60 -8.83
CA VAL A 13 -0.38 4.32 -8.79
C VAL A 13 -1.28 3.12 -9.12
N GLY A 14 -2.25 3.31 -10.01
CA GLY A 14 -3.21 2.29 -10.43
C GLY A 14 -2.57 0.97 -10.86
N PRO A 15 -1.61 0.96 -11.81
CA PRO A 15 -0.94 -0.27 -12.25
C PRO A 15 -0.21 -1.01 -11.10
N TYR A 16 0.43 -0.27 -10.21
CA TYR A 16 1.04 -0.85 -9.01
C TYR A 16 -0.02 -1.47 -8.10
N SER A 17 -1.09 -0.74 -7.80
CA SER A 17 -2.18 -1.26 -6.99
C SER A 17 -2.77 -2.53 -7.60
N ALA A 18 -3.07 -2.52 -8.90
CA ALA A 18 -3.58 -3.69 -9.63
C ALA A 18 -2.66 -4.91 -9.47
N SER A 19 -1.35 -4.73 -9.64
CA SER A 19 -0.36 -5.81 -9.45
C SER A 19 -0.38 -6.40 -8.04
N LYS A 20 -0.54 -5.53 -7.03
CA LYS A 20 -0.57 -5.97 -5.63
C LYS A 20 -1.91 -6.60 -5.24
N PHE A 21 -3.04 -6.14 -5.77
CA PHE A 21 -4.33 -6.81 -5.63
C PHE A 21 -4.32 -8.20 -6.29
N ALA A 22 -3.72 -8.33 -7.48
CA ALA A 22 -3.55 -9.63 -8.13
C ALA A 22 -2.72 -10.59 -7.28
N MET A 23 -1.62 -10.12 -6.68
CA MET A 23 -0.79 -10.91 -5.77
C MET A 23 -1.57 -11.37 -4.53
N GLU A 24 -2.45 -10.52 -3.98
CA GLU A 24 -3.31 -10.86 -2.85
C GLU A 24 -4.28 -11.99 -3.20
N GLY A 25 -4.98 -11.87 -4.32
CA GLY A 25 -5.92 -12.89 -4.80
C GLY A 25 -5.22 -14.21 -5.11
N TYR A 26 -4.11 -14.15 -5.83
CA TYR A 26 -3.30 -15.32 -6.12
C TYR A 26 -2.81 -16.04 -4.85
N SER A 27 -2.29 -15.28 -3.88
CA SER A 27 -1.84 -15.86 -2.62
C SER A 27 -2.96 -16.52 -1.82
N GLN A 28 -4.18 -15.98 -1.91
CA GLN A 28 -5.35 -16.62 -1.26
C GLN A 28 -5.72 -17.95 -1.92
N SER A 29 -5.70 -18.03 -3.25
CA SER A 29 -5.95 -19.28 -3.98
C SER A 29 -4.88 -20.30 -3.65
N LEU A 30 -3.62 -19.94 -3.80
CA LEU A 30 -2.48 -20.80 -3.52
C LEU A 30 -2.51 -21.34 -2.08
N ARG A 31 -2.84 -20.52 -1.10
CA ARG A 31 -2.98 -20.94 0.30
C ARG A 31 -4.02 -22.05 0.47
N ARG A 32 -5.16 -21.94 -0.24
CA ARG A 32 -6.23 -22.95 -0.18
C ARG A 32 -5.83 -24.25 -0.85
N GLU A 33 -5.15 -24.16 -1.98
CA GLU A 33 -4.65 -25.32 -2.73
C GLU A 33 -3.58 -26.08 -1.94
N LEU A 34 -2.65 -25.35 -1.31
CA LEU A 34 -1.54 -25.94 -0.58
C LEU A 34 -1.92 -26.47 0.82
N MET A 35 -3.13 -26.21 1.30
CA MET A 35 -3.64 -26.82 2.54
C MET A 35 -3.57 -28.35 2.51
N LEU A 36 -3.73 -28.94 1.32
CA LEU A 36 -3.61 -30.39 1.13
C LEU A 36 -2.22 -30.93 1.53
N TYR A 37 -1.20 -30.09 1.42
CA TYR A 37 0.20 -30.46 1.70
C TYR A 37 0.70 -29.93 3.04
N GLY A 38 -0.15 -29.29 3.82
CA GLY A 38 0.26 -28.65 5.08
C GLY A 38 1.21 -27.47 4.89
N ILE A 39 1.16 -26.81 3.72
CA ILE A 39 2.04 -25.66 3.39
C ILE A 39 1.30 -24.37 3.65
N ASP A 40 1.86 -23.51 4.48
CA ASP A 40 1.35 -22.18 4.76
C ASP A 40 1.80 -21.15 3.71
N VAL A 41 0.86 -20.36 3.24
CA VAL A 41 1.14 -19.17 2.41
C VAL A 41 0.83 -17.92 3.22
N ILE A 42 1.88 -17.18 3.57
CA ILE A 42 1.80 -16.01 4.43
C ILE A 42 2.01 -14.75 3.60
N VAL A 43 1.08 -13.81 3.68
CA VAL A 43 1.17 -12.53 2.99
C VAL A 43 1.65 -11.44 3.95
N ILE A 44 2.75 -10.79 3.60
CA ILE A 44 3.25 -9.61 4.31
C ILE A 44 2.92 -8.38 3.48
N GLY A 45 2.16 -7.45 4.05
CA GLY A 45 1.73 -6.18 3.43
C GLY A 45 2.38 -4.97 4.11
N PRO A 46 3.59 -4.56 3.69
CA PRO A 46 4.20 -3.35 4.21
C PRO A 46 3.48 -2.08 3.73
N GLY A 47 3.53 -1.04 4.57
CA GLY A 47 3.30 0.34 4.17
C GLY A 47 4.58 0.98 3.62
N ALA A 48 4.82 2.24 4.00
CA ALA A 48 6.04 2.93 3.62
C ALA A 48 7.24 2.33 4.37
N ILE A 49 8.23 1.85 3.63
CA ILE A 49 9.50 1.34 4.16
C ILE A 49 10.62 2.27 3.66
N ALA A 50 11.55 2.59 4.54
CA ALA A 50 12.71 3.43 4.23
C ALA A 50 13.69 2.65 3.33
N THR A 51 13.56 2.85 2.03
CA THR A 51 14.38 2.24 0.99
C THR A 51 14.60 3.24 -0.15
N PRO A 52 15.63 3.06 -0.99
CA PRO A 52 15.90 3.95 -2.14
C PRO A 52 14.79 4.01 -3.20
N ILE A 53 13.70 3.25 -3.04
CA ILE A 53 12.56 3.33 -3.96
C ILE A 53 11.89 4.71 -3.96
N TRP A 54 11.97 5.41 -2.84
CA TRP A 54 11.39 6.76 -2.69
C TRP A 54 12.20 7.81 -3.41
N ASP A 55 13.53 7.64 -3.47
CA ASP A 55 14.43 8.50 -4.22
C ASP A 55 14.10 8.40 -5.72
N LYS A 56 13.99 7.17 -6.23
CA LYS A 56 13.56 6.91 -7.63
C LYS A 56 12.16 7.41 -7.94
N ALA A 57 11.24 7.36 -6.98
CA ALA A 57 9.89 7.89 -7.17
C ALA A 57 9.88 9.42 -7.30
N GLY A 58 10.81 10.11 -6.63
CA GLY A 58 11.02 11.57 -6.74
C GLY A 58 11.70 12.00 -8.05
N GLU A 59 12.44 11.10 -8.72
CA GLU A 59 13.10 11.37 -10.01
C GLU A 59 12.10 11.35 -11.20
N GLY A 60 10.86 10.95 -10.99
CA GLY A 60 9.84 10.92 -12.05
C GLY A 60 9.52 12.31 -12.58
N ASP A 61 9.66 12.51 -13.89
CA ASP A 61 9.27 13.77 -14.54
C ASP A 61 7.75 13.98 -14.47
N LEU A 62 7.33 14.83 -13.55
CA LEU A 62 5.94 15.24 -13.38
C LEU A 62 5.55 16.40 -14.28
N THR A 63 6.50 17.03 -14.99
CA THR A 63 6.23 18.22 -15.84
C THR A 63 5.27 17.90 -16.99
N ARG A 64 5.24 16.65 -17.45
CA ARG A 64 4.28 16.14 -18.44
C ARG A 64 2.81 16.31 -18.05
N PHE A 65 2.53 16.54 -16.77
CA PHE A 65 1.17 16.75 -16.27
C PHE A 65 0.82 18.23 -16.07
N ASN A 66 1.77 19.16 -16.29
CA ASN A 66 1.56 20.60 -16.05
C ASN A 66 0.41 21.21 -16.87
N ASN A 67 0.10 20.63 -18.04
CA ASN A 67 -0.97 21.08 -18.92
C ASN A 67 -2.21 20.16 -18.84
N THR A 68 -2.43 19.51 -17.73
CA THR A 68 -3.59 18.63 -17.49
C THR A 68 -4.40 19.13 -16.30
N ASP A 69 -5.63 18.63 -16.15
CA ASP A 69 -6.49 18.90 -14.98
C ASP A 69 -5.87 18.42 -13.67
N TYR A 70 -4.81 17.61 -13.73
CA TYR A 70 -4.06 17.13 -12.57
C TYR A 70 -2.97 18.10 -12.09
N ALA A 71 -2.63 19.13 -12.85
CA ALA A 71 -1.57 20.08 -12.51
C ALA A 71 -1.69 20.66 -11.07
N PRO A 72 -2.88 21.09 -10.61
CA PRO A 72 -3.05 21.63 -9.26
C PRO A 72 -2.77 20.62 -8.14
N MET A 73 -2.84 19.31 -8.46
CA MET A 73 -2.72 18.23 -7.49
C MET A 73 -1.31 17.66 -7.40
N LEU A 74 -0.42 17.98 -8.34
CA LEU A 74 0.93 17.40 -8.43
C LEU A 74 1.70 17.57 -7.12
N LYS A 75 1.66 18.74 -6.53
CA LYS A 75 2.31 19.03 -5.24
C LYS A 75 1.71 18.20 -4.09
N GLY A 76 0.39 17.99 -4.10
CA GLY A 76 -0.30 17.14 -3.12
C GLY A 76 0.10 15.67 -3.28
N VAL A 77 0.24 15.20 -4.51
CA VAL A 77 0.69 13.84 -4.85
C VAL A 77 2.12 13.63 -4.38
N GLU A 78 3.02 14.56 -4.71
CA GLU A 78 4.41 14.53 -4.30
C GLU A 78 4.54 14.45 -2.77
N ASN A 79 3.89 15.36 -2.05
CA ASN A 79 3.86 15.35 -0.59
C ASN A 79 3.26 14.05 -0.01
N TYR A 80 2.24 13.49 -0.65
CA TYR A 80 1.62 12.22 -0.24
C TYR A 80 2.57 11.04 -0.45
N MET A 81 3.32 11.05 -1.55
CA MET A 81 4.25 9.97 -1.90
C MET A 81 5.55 10.06 -1.10
N LEU A 82 6.16 11.25 -1.03
CA LEU A 82 7.49 11.46 -0.45
C LEU A 82 7.44 11.84 1.03
N GLY A 83 6.36 12.43 1.51
CA GLY A 83 6.22 12.90 2.90
C GLY A 83 6.05 11.79 3.94
N ARG A 84 6.06 10.53 3.55
CA ARG A 84 5.93 9.39 4.47
C ARG A 84 7.30 8.87 4.88
N ALA A 85 7.74 9.28 6.06
CA ALA A 85 8.90 8.61 6.67
C ALA A 85 8.63 7.10 6.78
N GLY A 86 9.37 6.30 6.03
CA GLY A 86 9.26 4.85 6.04
C GLY A 86 9.69 4.23 7.38
N LEU A 87 9.19 3.03 7.67
CA LEU A 87 9.75 2.20 8.74
C LEU A 87 11.08 1.57 8.26
N PRO A 88 12.03 1.29 9.18
CA PRO A 88 13.26 0.62 8.82
C PRO A 88 13.03 -0.70 8.05
N ALA A 89 13.87 -0.99 7.06
CA ALA A 89 13.77 -2.24 6.30
C ALA A 89 13.99 -3.48 7.18
N SER A 90 14.75 -3.37 8.27
CA SER A 90 14.91 -4.44 9.27
C SER A 90 13.58 -4.95 9.81
N ASN A 91 12.57 -4.08 10.00
CA ASN A 91 11.25 -4.51 10.45
C ASN A 91 10.61 -5.55 9.52
N VAL A 92 10.90 -5.46 8.21
CA VAL A 92 10.43 -6.47 7.24
C VAL A 92 11.21 -7.76 7.42
N GLY A 93 12.53 -7.70 7.57
CA GLY A 93 13.39 -8.85 7.81
C GLY A 93 12.99 -9.62 9.07
N ASP A 94 12.83 -8.90 10.19
CA ASP A 94 12.43 -9.47 11.47
C ASP A 94 11.06 -10.17 11.39
N LEU A 95 10.12 -9.55 10.67
CA LEU A 95 8.80 -10.15 10.48
C LEU A 95 8.86 -11.39 9.58
N VAL A 96 9.66 -11.37 8.52
CA VAL A 96 9.88 -12.55 7.65
C VAL A 96 10.45 -13.68 8.48
N TRP A 97 11.50 -13.42 9.28
CA TRP A 97 12.06 -14.41 10.19
C TRP A 97 11.02 -15.00 11.13
N ARG A 98 10.22 -14.13 11.75
CA ARG A 98 9.13 -14.56 12.63
C ARG A 98 8.12 -15.45 11.90
N CYS A 99 7.75 -15.14 10.66
CA CYS A 99 6.82 -15.95 9.87
C CYS A 99 7.33 -17.39 9.64
N PHE A 100 8.66 -17.56 9.52
CA PHE A 100 9.27 -18.89 9.35
C PHE A 100 9.46 -19.65 10.67
N THR A 101 9.54 -18.97 11.79
CA THR A 101 9.84 -19.59 13.10
C THR A 101 8.62 -19.73 13.99
N ASP A 102 7.52 -19.06 13.70
CA ASP A 102 6.27 -19.17 14.46
C ASP A 102 5.58 -20.51 14.12
N PRO A 103 5.30 -21.37 15.10
CA PRO A 103 4.63 -22.65 14.85
C PRO A 103 3.17 -22.51 14.39
N LYS A 104 2.56 -21.31 14.56
CA LYS A 104 1.20 -21.01 14.11
C LYS A 104 1.13 -19.59 13.52
N PRO A 105 1.77 -19.36 12.37
CA PRO A 105 1.80 -18.02 11.80
C PRO A 105 0.41 -17.59 11.32
N LYS A 106 0.15 -16.27 11.40
CA LYS A 106 -1.05 -15.70 10.79
C LYS A 106 -0.92 -15.76 9.27
N THR A 107 -2.03 -15.89 8.56
CA THR A 107 -2.05 -15.87 7.08
C THR A 107 -1.69 -14.50 6.50
N ARG A 108 -1.70 -13.46 7.34
CA ARG A 108 -1.40 -12.08 6.93
C ARG A 108 -0.78 -11.27 8.07
N TYR A 109 0.25 -10.51 7.70
CA TYR A 109 0.87 -9.50 8.56
C TYR A 109 0.94 -8.16 7.82
N ARG A 110 0.94 -7.08 8.58
CA ARG A 110 1.14 -5.72 8.09
C ARG A 110 2.27 -5.05 8.87
N ILE A 111 2.97 -4.16 8.19
CA ILE A 111 4.03 -3.33 8.79
C ILE A 111 3.68 -1.89 8.51
N LEU A 112 3.02 -1.25 9.48
CA LEU A 112 2.47 0.09 9.40
C LEU A 112 2.77 0.85 10.68
N ARG A 113 2.90 2.18 10.58
CA ARG A 113 2.97 3.03 11.77
C ARG A 113 1.64 3.09 12.51
N ASN A 114 0.55 3.13 11.77
CA ASN A 114 -0.79 3.20 12.36
C ASN A 114 -1.77 2.36 11.52
N GLU A 115 -1.87 1.08 11.87
CA GLU A 115 -2.76 0.14 11.16
C GLU A 115 -4.22 0.55 11.24
N PHE A 116 -4.65 1.13 12.37
CA PHE A 116 -6.02 1.58 12.54
C PHE A 116 -6.38 2.67 11.53
N MET A 117 -5.56 3.70 11.41
CA MET A 117 -5.84 4.83 10.50
C MET A 117 -5.63 4.48 9.03
N ASP A 118 -4.64 3.63 8.72
CA ASP A 118 -4.25 3.36 7.34
C ASP A 118 -5.07 2.22 6.69
N VAL A 119 -5.66 1.32 7.51
CA VAL A 119 -6.39 0.15 7.00
C VAL A 119 -7.76 -0.03 7.63
N THR A 120 -7.85 -0.01 8.96
CA THR A 120 -9.10 -0.36 9.66
C THR A 120 -10.17 0.71 9.47
N LEU A 121 -9.84 1.95 9.75
CA LEU A 121 -10.78 3.08 9.63
C LEU A 121 -11.30 3.26 8.19
N PRO A 122 -10.46 3.25 7.13
CA PRO A 122 -10.95 3.32 5.75
C PRO A 122 -11.96 2.23 5.39
N ARG A 123 -11.78 1.01 5.90
CA ARG A 123 -12.72 -0.09 5.64
C ARG A 123 -14.08 0.13 6.29
N TRP A 124 -14.15 0.82 7.43
CA TRP A 124 -15.39 1.14 8.14
C TRP A 124 -16.14 2.33 7.54
N LEU A 125 -15.40 3.31 7.03
CA LEU A 125 -15.99 4.53 6.47
C LEU A 125 -16.71 4.31 5.14
N GLY A 126 -16.40 3.23 4.43
CA GLY A 126 -16.90 2.97 3.08
C GLY A 126 -16.20 3.82 2.00
N PRO A 127 -16.29 3.38 0.72
CA PRO A 127 -15.47 3.94 -0.36
C PRO A 127 -15.64 5.45 -0.57
N ARG A 128 -16.87 5.95 -0.62
CA ARG A 128 -17.14 7.38 -0.88
C ARG A 128 -16.59 8.33 0.19
N ALA A 129 -16.57 7.89 1.45
CA ALA A 129 -15.99 8.70 2.53
C ALA A 129 -14.47 8.71 2.44
N VAL A 130 -13.87 7.57 2.11
CA VAL A 130 -12.42 7.45 1.87
C VAL A 130 -12.01 8.31 0.67
N ASP A 131 -12.75 8.28 -0.43
CA ASP A 131 -12.50 9.10 -1.62
C ASP A 131 -12.48 10.59 -1.28
N LYS A 132 -13.43 11.08 -0.49
CA LYS A 132 -13.47 12.47 -0.02
C LYS A 132 -12.26 12.84 0.83
N ILE A 133 -11.81 11.95 1.71
CA ILE A 133 -10.62 12.16 2.54
C ILE A 133 -9.37 12.25 1.69
N ILE A 134 -9.24 11.32 0.72
CA ILE A 134 -8.10 11.29 -0.20
C ILE A 134 -8.10 12.53 -1.08
N ALA A 135 -9.25 12.89 -1.66
CA ALA A 135 -9.39 14.08 -2.48
C ALA A 135 -8.96 15.35 -1.74
N LYS A 136 -9.44 15.53 -0.50
CA LYS A 136 -9.03 16.65 0.36
C LYS A 136 -7.52 16.65 0.64
N ARG A 137 -6.95 15.48 0.90
CA ARG A 137 -5.51 15.33 1.22
C ARG A 137 -4.61 15.63 0.02
N LEU A 138 -5.07 15.31 -1.18
CA LEU A 138 -4.35 15.55 -2.42
C LEU A 138 -4.64 16.93 -3.05
N GLY A 139 -5.55 17.71 -2.46
CA GLY A 139 -5.89 19.03 -2.97
C GLY A 139 -6.79 19.00 -4.20
N PHE A 140 -7.62 17.96 -4.36
CA PHE A 140 -8.61 17.94 -5.44
C PHE A 140 -9.59 19.11 -5.29
N PRO A 141 -9.94 19.79 -6.37
CA PRO A 141 -10.94 20.85 -6.32
C PRO A 141 -12.28 20.29 -5.84
N LYS A 142 -13.01 21.09 -5.07
CA LYS A 142 -14.37 20.72 -4.69
C LYS A 142 -15.21 20.62 -5.96
N GLN A 143 -15.83 19.49 -6.16
CA GLN A 143 -16.88 19.39 -7.17
C GLN A 143 -18.05 20.30 -6.75
N SER A 144 -18.39 21.24 -7.59
CA SER A 144 -19.56 22.11 -7.46
C SER A 144 -20.85 21.31 -7.57
#